data_a62c93d22e315696667b30ea2f98876e
#
_entry.id   a62c93d22e315696667b30ea2f98876e
#
_cell.length_a   1.000
_cell.length_b   1.000
_cell.length_c   1.000
_cell.angle_alpha   90.00
_cell.angle_beta   90.00
_cell.angle_gamma   90.00
#
_symmetry.space_group_name_H-M   'P 1'
#
loop_
_entity.id
_entity.type
_entity.pdbx_description
1 polymer ?
#
loop_
_entity_poly.entity_id
_entity_poly.type
_entity_poly.pdbx_seq_one_letter_code
_entity_poly.pdbx_strand_id
1 'polypeptide(L)'
;MATSSTANYDVNGENRISDLVVGLELGANDYLSKPLNKEELLARIKTHIRIKKLRTEKAHIRKTFGRYVTDEVVANLLESHERLQLGGERRTITILTSDLRGFTATSERLNPEEVVKILNFYLSTMADIITHYNGTIDEFMGDGILVLFGAPNVREDDPQRAIACAVAMQLAMESINQTMKAWGYANLEMGIGVHTGEVVVGNIGSEKRTKYGVVGKNVNLTYRIESYTTGGQILISESTLEAVGRMARITGEKQVQPKGVQKPITIYELGGVGVPYNLYLKREKELFVVLPEPISLQYTVLEGKHVGENVFSGTIVELSAREAKVQAESEDEAYLPLPMTNIKLNFSSDMCGSGAEDVYAKVLEYPAEPGHFYIHFTAKSPELEAKLTAIYQGLS
;
A
#
# COMPACT_ATOMS: atom_id res chain seq x y z
N MET A 1 -5.17 36.50 0.26
CA MET A 1 -5.69 37.88 0.04
C MET A 1 -4.66 38.62 -0.80
N ALA A 2 -4.85 38.68 -2.11
CA ALA A 2 -3.98 39.42 -3.00
C ALA A 2 -4.58 40.84 -3.16
N THR A 3 -3.91 41.79 -2.61
CA THR A 3 -4.24 43.22 -2.75
C THR A 3 -4.04 43.62 -4.20
N SER A 4 -5.11 43.98 -4.88
CA SER A 4 -5.06 44.61 -6.19
C SER A 4 -4.50 46.05 -6.02
N SER A 5 -3.24 46.20 -6.31
CA SER A 5 -2.63 47.53 -6.51
C SER A 5 -3.04 48.02 -7.88
N THR A 6 -4.04 48.88 -7.98
CA THR A 6 -4.32 49.68 -9.16
C THR A 6 -3.25 50.78 -9.24
N ALA A 7 -2.22 50.55 -10.06
CA ALA A 7 -1.28 51.59 -10.41
C ALA A 7 -1.99 52.59 -11.36
N ASN A 8 -2.30 53.78 -10.85
CA ASN A 8 -2.69 54.91 -11.68
C ASN A 8 -1.43 55.48 -12.34
N TYR A 9 -1.27 55.24 -13.62
CA TYR A 9 -0.24 55.90 -14.43
C TYR A 9 -0.81 57.14 -15.09
N ASP A 10 -0.23 58.28 -14.75
CA ASP A 10 -0.51 59.55 -15.38
C ASP A 10 0.15 59.57 -16.77
N VAL A 11 -0.67 59.65 -17.83
CA VAL A 11 -0.21 59.44 -19.20
C VAL A 11 -0.14 60.78 -19.92
N ASN A 12 1.01 61.42 -19.85
CA ASN A 12 1.41 62.42 -20.83
C ASN A 12 1.94 61.69 -22.07
N GLY A 13 1.28 61.91 -23.21
CA GLY A 13 1.29 61.28 -24.51
C GLY A 13 2.59 60.90 -25.24
N GLU A 14 3.60 60.39 -24.59
CA GLU A 14 4.74 59.73 -25.21
C GLU A 14 4.77 58.26 -24.81
N ASN A 15 4.32 57.40 -25.72
CA ASN A 15 4.47 55.96 -25.60
C ASN A 15 5.96 55.60 -25.68
N ARG A 16 6.66 55.62 -24.57
CA ARG A 16 8.01 55.07 -24.53
C ARG A 16 7.88 53.53 -24.41
N ILE A 17 8.53 52.82 -25.35
CA ILE A 17 8.64 51.33 -25.32
C ILE A 17 9.14 50.88 -23.95
N SER A 18 9.97 51.65 -23.26
CA SER A 18 10.42 51.42 -21.91
C SER A 18 9.29 51.28 -20.85
N ASP A 19 8.26 52.13 -20.91
CA ASP A 19 7.17 52.13 -19.91
C ASP A 19 6.25 50.93 -20.12
N LEU A 20 6.15 50.46 -21.33
CA LEU A 20 5.41 49.28 -21.74
C LEU A 20 6.08 48.01 -21.23
N VAL A 21 7.40 47.91 -21.40
CA VAL A 21 8.21 46.80 -20.88
C VAL A 21 8.13 46.74 -19.37
N VAL A 22 8.34 47.88 -18.70
CA VAL A 22 8.24 47.98 -17.23
C VAL A 22 6.84 47.57 -16.73
N GLY A 23 5.76 48.00 -17.40
CA GLY A 23 4.40 47.62 -17.05
C GLY A 23 4.16 46.08 -17.13
N LEU A 24 4.67 45.45 -18.18
CA LEU A 24 4.58 43.99 -18.34
C LEU A 24 5.46 43.22 -17.33
N GLU A 25 6.68 43.74 -17.04
CA GLU A 25 7.56 43.15 -16.02
C GLU A 25 6.98 43.28 -14.59
N LEU A 26 6.20 44.33 -14.32
CA LEU A 26 5.48 44.54 -13.07
C LEU A 26 4.21 43.69 -12.98
N GLY A 27 3.91 42.84 -13.99
CA GLY A 27 2.82 41.88 -13.96
C GLY A 27 1.53 42.32 -14.66
N ALA A 28 1.55 43.37 -15.48
CA ALA A 28 0.45 43.70 -16.38
C ALA A 28 0.29 42.58 -17.42
N ASN A 29 -0.93 42.06 -17.61
CA ASN A 29 -1.18 40.99 -18.59
C ASN A 29 -1.24 41.52 -20.03
N ASP A 30 -1.50 42.84 -20.21
CA ASP A 30 -1.59 43.47 -21.53
C ASP A 30 -1.59 45.00 -21.36
N TYR A 31 -1.44 45.74 -22.45
CA TYR A 31 -1.49 47.20 -22.48
C TYR A 31 -2.36 47.71 -23.64
N LEU A 32 -2.87 48.92 -23.53
CA LEU A 32 -3.62 49.63 -24.55
C LEU A 32 -3.13 51.07 -24.63
N SER A 33 -2.86 51.56 -25.86
CA SER A 33 -2.51 52.95 -26.11
C SER A 33 -3.75 53.87 -26.12
N LYS A 34 -3.59 55.09 -25.68
CA LYS A 34 -4.61 56.15 -25.89
C LYS A 34 -4.36 56.89 -27.20
N PRO A 35 -5.42 57.23 -27.97
CA PRO A 35 -6.83 57.03 -27.68
C PRO A 35 -7.23 55.57 -27.85
N LEU A 36 -8.12 55.05 -26.98
CA LEU A 36 -8.56 53.65 -26.95
C LEU A 36 -9.33 53.30 -28.24
N ASN A 37 -8.84 52.30 -28.95
CA ASN A 37 -9.55 51.71 -30.08
C ASN A 37 -10.46 50.60 -29.56
N LYS A 38 -11.77 50.69 -29.83
CA LYS A 38 -12.78 49.75 -29.40
C LYS A 38 -12.52 48.36 -29.97
N GLU A 39 -12.11 48.26 -31.24
CA GLU A 39 -11.88 46.97 -31.91
C GLU A 39 -10.64 46.27 -31.33
N GLU A 40 -9.57 47.01 -31.09
CA GLU A 40 -8.36 46.49 -30.41
C GLU A 40 -8.67 46.00 -29.02
N LEU A 41 -9.37 46.82 -28.19
CA LEU A 41 -9.79 46.41 -26.85
C LEU A 41 -10.58 45.10 -26.86
N LEU A 42 -11.59 44.98 -27.76
CA LEU A 42 -12.39 43.77 -27.86
C LEU A 42 -11.59 42.55 -28.32
N ALA A 43 -10.65 42.73 -29.23
CA ALA A 43 -9.75 41.66 -29.70
C ALA A 43 -8.87 41.12 -28.55
N ARG A 44 -8.26 42.02 -27.76
CA ARG A 44 -7.42 41.68 -26.61
C ARG A 44 -8.24 40.98 -25.50
N ILE A 45 -9.43 41.53 -25.17
CA ILE A 45 -10.33 40.88 -24.21
C ILE A 45 -10.70 39.46 -24.66
N LYS A 46 -11.05 39.25 -25.95
CA LYS A 46 -11.34 37.92 -26.48
C LYS A 46 -10.13 36.97 -26.33
N THR A 47 -8.92 37.49 -26.60
CA THR A 47 -7.68 36.70 -26.43
C THR A 47 -7.45 36.28 -24.99
N HIS A 48 -7.62 37.21 -24.04
CA HIS A 48 -7.46 36.89 -22.61
C HIS A 48 -8.53 35.92 -22.09
N ILE A 49 -9.77 36.07 -22.54
CA ILE A 49 -10.86 35.12 -22.21
C ILE A 49 -10.51 33.73 -22.76
N ARG A 50 -10.01 33.65 -24.00
CA ARG A 50 -9.57 32.37 -24.60
C ARG A 50 -8.44 31.71 -23.84
N ILE A 51 -7.41 32.49 -23.46
CA ILE A 51 -6.28 32.00 -22.65
C ILE A 51 -6.77 31.51 -21.30
N LYS A 52 -7.63 32.27 -20.61
CA LYS A 52 -8.23 31.85 -19.33
C LYS A 52 -9.01 30.57 -19.48
N LYS A 53 -9.84 30.42 -20.51
CA LYS A 53 -10.59 29.21 -20.79
C LYS A 53 -9.68 27.99 -21.01
N LEU A 54 -8.65 28.13 -21.85
CA LEU A 54 -7.68 27.05 -22.10
C LEU A 54 -6.91 26.65 -20.83
N ARG A 55 -6.52 27.60 -19.99
CA ARG A 55 -5.87 27.33 -18.68
C ARG A 55 -6.82 26.57 -17.74
N THR A 56 -8.10 26.96 -17.69
CA THR A 56 -9.11 26.30 -16.88
C THR A 56 -9.39 24.88 -17.36
N GLU A 57 -9.51 24.68 -18.69
CA GLU A 57 -9.67 23.36 -19.29
C GLU A 57 -8.45 22.46 -19.01
N LYS A 58 -7.24 22.97 -19.19
CA LYS A 58 -6.00 22.22 -18.87
C LYS A 58 -5.94 21.83 -17.40
N ALA A 59 -6.30 22.74 -16.49
CA ALA A 59 -6.35 22.46 -15.05
C ALA A 59 -7.44 21.41 -14.71
N HIS A 60 -8.59 21.50 -15.36
CA HIS A 60 -9.68 20.52 -15.18
C HIS A 60 -9.27 19.12 -15.68
N ILE A 61 -8.68 19.04 -16.88
CA ILE A 61 -8.16 17.80 -17.42
C ILE A 61 -7.13 17.21 -16.46
N ARG A 62 -6.14 18.00 -16.03
CA ARG A 62 -5.11 17.54 -15.08
C ARG A 62 -5.72 17.02 -13.77
N LYS A 63 -6.66 17.74 -13.19
CA LYS A 63 -7.35 17.31 -11.96
C LYS A 63 -8.16 16.04 -12.15
N THR A 64 -8.79 15.85 -13.32
CA THR A 64 -9.56 14.66 -13.63
C THR A 64 -8.66 13.45 -13.82
N PHE A 65 -7.60 13.60 -14.62
CA PHE A 65 -6.62 12.53 -14.83
C PHE A 65 -5.83 12.19 -13.56
N GLY A 66 -5.55 13.17 -12.68
CA GLY A 66 -4.89 12.95 -11.39
C GLY A 66 -5.67 12.05 -10.42
N ARG A 67 -6.95 11.74 -10.72
CA ARG A 67 -7.71 10.72 -9.97
C ARG A 67 -7.46 9.29 -10.45
N TYR A 68 -6.97 9.12 -11.66
CA TYR A 68 -6.71 7.82 -12.30
C TYR A 68 -5.21 7.50 -12.40
N VAL A 69 -4.38 8.54 -12.34
CA VAL A 69 -2.92 8.44 -12.46
C VAL A 69 -2.31 9.52 -11.56
N THR A 70 -1.19 9.25 -10.89
CA THR A 70 -0.56 10.23 -10.02
C THR A 70 -0.20 11.53 -10.75
N ASP A 71 -0.25 12.66 -10.05
CA ASP A 71 0.04 13.98 -10.64
C ASP A 71 1.42 14.06 -11.31
N GLU A 72 2.42 13.33 -10.79
CA GLU A 72 3.75 13.24 -11.39
C GLU A 72 3.73 12.53 -12.75
N VAL A 73 2.97 11.44 -12.87
CA VAL A 73 2.80 10.73 -14.16
C VAL A 73 2.04 11.61 -15.15
N VAL A 74 0.98 12.28 -14.71
CA VAL A 74 0.23 13.23 -15.56
C VAL A 74 1.13 14.37 -16.04
N ALA A 75 1.94 14.94 -15.15
CA ALA A 75 2.89 16.00 -15.52
C ALA A 75 3.89 15.50 -16.57
N ASN A 76 4.48 14.32 -16.33
CA ASN A 76 5.45 13.70 -17.22
C ASN A 76 4.87 13.42 -18.62
N LEU A 77 3.63 12.89 -18.69
CA LEU A 77 2.94 12.62 -19.96
C LEU A 77 2.54 13.89 -20.74
N LEU A 78 2.27 15.00 -20.03
CA LEU A 78 1.88 16.28 -20.66
C LEU A 78 3.06 17.13 -21.12
N GLU A 79 4.30 16.80 -20.72
CA GLU A 79 5.49 17.57 -21.05
C GLU A 79 6.01 17.32 -22.47
N SER A 80 5.84 16.09 -23.02
CA SER A 80 6.24 15.82 -24.40
C SER A 80 5.38 14.73 -25.06
N HIS A 81 5.08 14.92 -26.36
CA HIS A 81 4.37 13.90 -27.16
C HIS A 81 5.17 12.61 -27.34
N GLU A 82 6.50 12.67 -27.30
CA GLU A 82 7.38 11.51 -27.40
C GLU A 82 7.22 10.56 -26.20
N ARG A 83 6.88 11.11 -25.01
CA ARG A 83 6.66 10.32 -23.79
C ARG A 83 5.35 9.55 -23.76
N LEU A 84 4.47 9.74 -24.77
CA LEU A 84 3.25 8.96 -24.94
C LEU A 84 3.45 7.69 -25.77
N GLN A 85 4.63 7.52 -26.39
CA GLN A 85 4.91 6.33 -27.19
C GLN A 85 5.00 5.07 -26.31
N LEU A 86 4.55 3.94 -26.88
CA LEU A 86 4.72 2.63 -26.25
C LEU A 86 6.21 2.31 -26.10
N GLY A 87 6.59 1.80 -24.94
CA GLY A 87 7.96 1.44 -24.63
C GLY A 87 8.28 1.72 -23.17
N GLY A 88 9.51 1.42 -22.81
CA GLY A 88 10.00 1.63 -21.46
C GLY A 88 11.52 1.64 -21.41
N GLU A 89 12.05 2.12 -20.31
CA GLU A 89 13.48 2.14 -20.04
C GLU A 89 13.82 1.22 -18.85
N ARG A 90 15.02 0.65 -18.90
CA ARG A 90 15.56 -0.09 -17.75
C ARG A 90 15.97 0.89 -16.66
N ARG A 91 15.48 0.63 -15.46
CA ARG A 91 15.72 1.49 -14.31
C ARG A 91 15.76 0.67 -13.04
N THR A 92 16.67 0.98 -12.14
CA THR A 92 16.64 0.46 -10.78
C THR A 92 15.70 1.34 -9.96
N ILE A 93 14.67 0.75 -9.40
CA ILE A 93 13.67 1.41 -8.56
C ILE A 93 13.43 0.61 -7.29
N THR A 94 12.79 1.23 -6.30
CA THR A 94 12.29 0.51 -5.13
C THR A 94 10.78 0.33 -5.27
N ILE A 95 10.33 -0.89 -5.12
CA ILE A 95 8.93 -1.31 -5.26
C ILE A 95 8.42 -1.68 -3.88
N LEU A 96 7.28 -1.14 -3.51
CA LEU A 96 6.53 -1.49 -2.32
C LEU A 96 5.21 -2.12 -2.76
N THR A 97 4.86 -3.25 -2.18
CA THR A 97 3.51 -3.83 -2.31
C THR A 97 2.95 -4.12 -0.93
N SER A 98 1.67 -3.89 -0.77
CA SER A 98 0.94 -4.20 0.46
C SER A 98 -0.35 -4.92 0.16
N ASP A 99 -0.83 -5.73 1.10
CA ASP A 99 -2.07 -6.48 1.00
C ASP A 99 -2.68 -6.68 2.38
N LEU A 100 -4.03 -6.72 2.47
CA LEU A 100 -4.74 -6.97 3.72
C LEU A 100 -4.87 -8.48 3.97
N ARG A 101 -4.42 -8.92 5.13
CA ARG A 101 -4.51 -10.32 5.50
C ARG A 101 -5.96 -10.76 5.70
N GLY A 102 -6.33 -11.84 5.01
CA GLY A 102 -7.67 -12.43 5.14
C GLY A 102 -8.84 -11.57 4.63
N PHE A 103 -8.57 -10.47 3.92
CA PHE A 103 -9.64 -9.56 3.46
C PHE A 103 -10.61 -10.23 2.48
N THR A 104 -10.13 -11.13 1.61
CA THR A 104 -11.01 -11.90 0.71
C THR A 104 -12.09 -12.64 1.49
N ALA A 105 -11.70 -13.38 2.54
CA ALA A 105 -12.65 -14.10 3.38
C ALA A 105 -13.58 -13.16 4.18
N THR A 106 -13.08 -12.02 4.60
CA THR A 106 -13.88 -10.99 5.28
C THR A 106 -14.90 -10.37 4.30
N SER A 107 -14.48 -10.07 3.08
CA SER A 107 -15.33 -9.46 2.06
C SER A 107 -16.47 -10.38 1.60
N GLU A 108 -16.29 -11.70 1.61
CA GLU A 108 -17.34 -12.66 1.29
C GLU A 108 -18.50 -12.69 2.30
N ARG A 109 -18.26 -12.18 3.52
CA ARG A 109 -19.26 -12.10 4.61
C ARG A 109 -20.00 -10.77 4.67
N LEU A 110 -19.51 -9.75 3.99
CA LEU A 110 -20.05 -8.39 4.00
C LEU A 110 -20.88 -8.12 2.76
N ASN A 111 -21.83 -7.16 2.86
CA ASN A 111 -22.50 -6.66 1.68
C ASN A 111 -21.51 -5.89 0.78
N PRO A 112 -21.70 -5.91 -0.56
CA PRO A 112 -20.79 -5.24 -1.49
C PRO A 112 -20.56 -3.75 -1.18
N GLU A 113 -21.58 -3.05 -0.71
CA GLU A 113 -21.54 -1.63 -0.34
C GLU A 113 -20.64 -1.40 0.89
N GLU A 114 -20.65 -2.33 1.85
CA GLU A 114 -19.80 -2.29 3.03
C GLU A 114 -18.33 -2.55 2.65
N VAL A 115 -18.08 -3.53 1.77
CA VAL A 115 -16.75 -3.80 1.22
C VAL A 115 -16.19 -2.56 0.53
N VAL A 116 -16.96 -1.92 -0.34
CA VAL A 116 -16.56 -0.67 -1.03
C VAL A 116 -16.30 0.46 -0.04
N LYS A 117 -17.12 0.61 1.01
CA LYS A 117 -16.93 1.61 2.06
C LYS A 117 -15.60 1.42 2.78
N ILE A 118 -15.30 0.18 3.19
CA ILE A 118 -14.05 -0.18 3.88
C ILE A 118 -12.86 0.07 2.97
N LEU A 119 -12.88 -0.46 1.75
CA LEU A 119 -11.81 -0.29 0.77
C LEU A 119 -11.53 1.18 0.48
N ASN A 120 -12.56 1.98 0.20
CA ASN A 120 -12.38 3.40 -0.11
C ASN A 120 -11.74 4.16 1.05
N PHE A 121 -12.12 3.86 2.29
CA PHE A 121 -11.52 4.48 3.47
C PHE A 121 -10.06 4.08 3.64
N TYR A 122 -9.77 2.77 3.58
CA TYR A 122 -8.42 2.22 3.67
C TYR A 122 -7.52 2.76 2.57
N LEU A 123 -7.91 2.61 1.31
CA LEU A 123 -7.13 3.04 0.15
C LEU A 123 -6.90 4.55 0.13
N SER A 124 -7.89 5.36 0.55
CA SER A 124 -7.72 6.81 0.66
C SER A 124 -6.66 7.17 1.69
N THR A 125 -6.70 6.55 2.87
CA THR A 125 -5.71 6.78 3.94
C THR A 125 -4.31 6.39 3.47
N MET A 126 -4.17 5.24 2.80
CA MET A 126 -2.89 4.78 2.28
C MET A 126 -2.37 5.67 1.14
N ALA A 127 -3.25 6.11 0.24
CA ALA A 127 -2.88 6.99 -0.86
C ALA A 127 -2.34 8.34 -0.36
N ASP A 128 -2.93 8.91 0.69
CA ASP A 128 -2.45 10.16 1.30
C ASP A 128 -1.03 9.98 1.87
N ILE A 129 -0.76 8.85 2.55
CA ILE A 129 0.57 8.53 3.08
C ILE A 129 1.57 8.33 1.93
N ILE A 130 1.23 7.50 0.95
CA ILE A 130 2.11 7.22 -0.21
C ILE A 130 2.48 8.52 -0.93
N THR A 131 1.49 9.39 -1.15
CA THR A 131 1.69 10.71 -1.79
C THR A 131 2.60 11.61 -0.93
N HIS A 132 2.44 11.60 0.39
CA HIS A 132 3.31 12.36 1.31
C HIS A 132 4.78 11.97 1.18
N TYR A 133 5.06 10.67 0.98
CA TYR A 133 6.41 10.15 0.74
C TYR A 133 6.84 10.21 -0.73
N ASN A 134 6.07 10.86 -1.61
CA ASN A 134 6.30 10.92 -3.06
C ASN A 134 6.46 9.54 -3.72
N GLY A 135 5.69 8.57 -3.28
CA GLY A 135 5.52 7.29 -3.95
C GLY A 135 4.51 7.42 -5.10
N THR A 136 4.76 6.72 -6.18
CA THR A 136 3.84 6.64 -7.32
C THR A 136 2.99 5.39 -7.18
N ILE A 137 1.69 5.55 -6.97
CA ILE A 137 0.76 4.41 -6.97
C ILE A 137 0.63 3.93 -8.42
N ASP A 138 1.06 2.70 -8.68
CA ASP A 138 0.92 2.05 -9.98
C ASP A 138 -0.50 1.51 -10.18
N GLU A 139 -1.00 0.77 -9.20
CA GLU A 139 -2.38 0.28 -9.21
C GLU A 139 -2.88 -0.16 -7.82
N PHE A 140 -4.20 -0.19 -7.71
CA PHE A 140 -4.92 -0.89 -6.65
C PHE A 140 -5.42 -2.24 -7.21
N MET A 141 -5.12 -3.33 -6.52
CA MET A 141 -5.53 -4.68 -6.87
C MET A 141 -6.45 -5.24 -5.78
N GLY A 142 -7.70 -4.79 -5.80
CA GLY A 142 -8.61 -5.03 -4.68
C GLY A 142 -8.15 -4.27 -3.45
N ASP A 143 -7.72 -4.97 -2.42
CA ASP A 143 -7.12 -4.44 -1.19
C ASP A 143 -5.59 -4.27 -1.27
N GLY A 144 -4.97 -4.83 -2.31
CA GLY A 144 -3.53 -4.70 -2.55
C GLY A 144 -3.16 -3.37 -3.21
N ILE A 145 -1.98 -2.86 -2.88
CA ILE A 145 -1.43 -1.60 -3.42
C ILE A 145 -0.03 -1.86 -3.96
N LEU A 146 0.22 -1.44 -5.21
CA LEU A 146 1.56 -1.43 -5.80
C LEU A 146 2.06 0.00 -5.91
N VAL A 147 3.22 0.28 -5.32
CA VAL A 147 3.83 1.60 -5.25
C VAL A 147 5.25 1.56 -5.80
N LEU A 148 5.61 2.56 -6.57
CA LEU A 148 6.93 2.74 -7.18
C LEU A 148 7.63 3.95 -6.57
N PHE A 149 8.90 3.80 -6.21
CA PHE A 149 9.81 4.88 -5.84
C PHE A 149 10.98 4.87 -6.82
N GLY A 150 11.19 6.00 -7.52
CA GLY A 150 12.12 6.10 -8.64
C GLY A 150 11.45 6.08 -10.03
N ALA A 151 10.13 6.19 -10.07
CA ALA A 151 9.33 6.33 -11.28
C ALA A 151 8.10 7.20 -11.01
N PRO A 152 7.71 8.13 -11.92
CA PRO A 152 8.40 8.48 -13.16
C PRO A 152 9.71 9.22 -12.96
N ASN A 153 9.91 9.86 -11.81
CA ASN A 153 11.09 10.65 -11.46
C ASN A 153 12.00 9.88 -10.50
N VAL A 154 13.29 9.86 -10.80
CA VAL A 154 14.32 9.28 -9.91
C VAL A 154 14.75 10.30 -8.88
N ARG A 155 14.92 9.87 -7.64
CA ARG A 155 15.49 10.66 -6.53
C ARG A 155 16.54 9.80 -5.79
N GLU A 156 17.53 10.44 -5.24
CA GLU A 156 18.62 9.74 -4.53
C GLU A 156 18.15 8.97 -3.29
N ASP A 157 17.05 9.42 -2.69
CA ASP A 157 16.45 8.88 -1.46
C ASP A 157 15.24 7.96 -1.70
N ASP A 158 15.06 7.45 -2.92
CA ASP A 158 13.94 6.57 -3.27
C ASP A 158 13.81 5.35 -2.33
N PRO A 159 14.88 4.59 -2.03
CA PRO A 159 14.76 3.43 -1.12
C PRO A 159 14.42 3.84 0.31
N GLN A 160 14.98 4.95 0.79
CA GLN A 160 14.76 5.47 2.14
C GLN A 160 13.30 5.93 2.32
N ARG A 161 12.74 6.63 1.32
CA ARG A 161 11.33 7.05 1.31
C ARG A 161 10.40 5.85 1.23
N ALA A 162 10.75 4.82 0.48
CA ALA A 162 9.97 3.60 0.38
C ALA A 162 9.81 2.89 1.73
N ILE A 163 10.90 2.70 2.47
CA ILE A 163 10.82 2.06 3.79
C ILE A 163 10.15 2.96 4.82
N ALA A 164 10.34 4.28 4.76
CA ALA A 164 9.67 5.22 5.64
C ALA A 164 8.15 5.24 5.38
N CYS A 165 7.74 5.21 4.11
CA CYS A 165 6.36 5.05 3.70
C CYS A 165 5.75 3.75 4.24
N ALA A 166 6.45 2.63 4.10
CA ALA A 166 6.00 1.33 4.60
C ALA A 166 5.74 1.36 6.11
N VAL A 167 6.65 1.95 6.90
CA VAL A 167 6.46 2.08 8.35
C VAL A 167 5.30 3.03 8.68
N ALA A 168 5.18 4.16 7.97
CA ALA A 168 4.07 5.09 8.18
C ALA A 168 2.70 4.46 7.84
N MET A 169 2.62 3.65 6.78
CA MET A 169 1.42 2.89 6.42
C MET A 169 1.03 1.91 7.55
N GLN A 170 1.98 1.16 8.10
CA GLN A 170 1.71 0.26 9.23
C GLN A 170 1.26 1.00 10.49
N LEU A 171 1.87 2.13 10.82
CA LEU A 171 1.46 2.94 11.96
C LEU A 171 0.03 3.48 11.81
N ALA A 172 -0.39 3.80 10.59
CA ALA A 172 -1.74 4.29 10.32
C ALA A 172 -2.83 3.21 10.51
N MET A 173 -2.47 1.92 10.51
CA MET A 173 -3.43 0.84 10.75
C MET A 173 -4.09 0.93 12.13
N GLU A 174 -3.43 1.52 13.13
CA GLU A 174 -4.04 1.75 14.44
C GLU A 174 -5.29 2.65 14.34
N SER A 175 -5.19 3.78 13.65
CA SER A 175 -6.32 4.70 13.45
C SER A 175 -7.40 4.13 12.53
N ILE A 176 -7.00 3.36 11.51
CA ILE A 176 -7.92 2.65 10.64
C ILE A 176 -8.75 1.66 11.46
N ASN A 177 -8.11 0.85 12.31
CA ASN A 177 -8.77 -0.15 13.13
C ASN A 177 -9.68 0.47 14.21
N GLN A 178 -9.34 1.63 14.75
CA GLN A 178 -10.26 2.39 15.60
C GLN A 178 -11.56 2.75 14.85
N THR A 179 -11.44 3.14 13.59
CA THR A 179 -12.60 3.45 12.74
C THR A 179 -13.38 2.18 12.37
N MET A 180 -12.68 1.08 12.03
CA MET A 180 -13.32 -0.22 11.77
C MET A 180 -14.16 -0.67 12.96
N LYS A 181 -13.59 -0.60 14.16
CA LYS A 181 -14.29 -0.93 15.42
C LYS A 181 -15.51 -0.03 15.65
N ALA A 182 -15.39 1.28 15.40
CA ALA A 182 -16.52 2.22 15.51
C ALA A 182 -17.64 1.92 14.51
N TRP A 183 -17.32 1.33 13.37
CA TRP A 183 -18.32 0.88 12.37
C TRP A 183 -18.85 -0.52 12.63
N GLY A 184 -18.32 -1.26 13.64
CA GLY A 184 -18.73 -2.62 13.97
C GLY A 184 -18.06 -3.70 13.12
N TYR A 185 -16.95 -3.38 12.44
CA TYR A 185 -16.18 -4.33 11.64
C TYR A 185 -14.97 -4.88 12.41
N ALA A 186 -14.48 -6.04 11.96
CA ALA A 186 -13.23 -6.62 12.47
C ALA A 186 -12.02 -5.73 12.12
N ASN A 187 -10.95 -5.90 12.89
CA ASN A 187 -9.68 -5.26 12.62
C ASN A 187 -9.10 -5.73 11.29
N LEU A 188 -8.47 -4.81 10.58
CA LEU A 188 -7.71 -5.10 9.37
C LEU A 188 -6.23 -5.27 9.74
N GLU A 189 -5.58 -6.24 9.13
CA GLU A 189 -4.15 -6.47 9.25
C GLU A 189 -3.49 -6.37 7.88
N MET A 190 -2.37 -5.66 7.79
CA MET A 190 -1.66 -5.42 6.53
C MET A 190 -0.27 -6.03 6.58
N GLY A 191 0.12 -6.73 5.49
CA GLY A 191 1.49 -7.12 5.20
C GLY A 191 2.11 -6.21 4.15
N ILE A 192 3.41 -5.90 4.27
CA ILE A 192 4.13 -5.07 3.29
C ILE A 192 5.43 -5.75 2.88
N GLY A 193 5.67 -5.82 1.55
CA GLY A 193 6.94 -6.23 0.95
C GLY A 193 7.61 -5.08 0.24
N VAL A 194 8.94 -4.92 0.43
CA VAL A 194 9.73 -3.90 -0.28
C VAL A 194 10.95 -4.52 -0.93
N HIS A 195 11.16 -4.23 -2.20
CA HIS A 195 12.30 -4.73 -2.95
C HIS A 195 12.89 -3.66 -3.88
N THR A 196 14.20 -3.57 -3.92
CA THR A 196 14.94 -2.68 -4.83
C THR A 196 15.58 -3.50 -5.94
N GLY A 197 15.33 -3.16 -7.19
CA GLY A 197 15.89 -3.91 -8.32
C GLY A 197 15.60 -3.29 -9.68
N GLU A 198 16.27 -3.83 -10.72
CA GLU A 198 16.12 -3.39 -12.11
C GLU A 198 14.80 -3.90 -12.70
N VAL A 199 14.06 -3.00 -13.30
CA VAL A 199 12.80 -3.25 -14.01
C VAL A 199 12.73 -2.43 -15.29
N VAL A 200 11.73 -2.68 -16.12
CA VAL A 200 11.37 -1.80 -17.23
C VAL A 200 10.19 -0.96 -16.79
N VAL A 201 10.36 0.37 -16.84
CA VAL A 201 9.35 1.37 -16.49
C VAL A 201 8.96 2.12 -17.74
N GLY A 202 7.67 2.33 -17.98
CA GLY A 202 7.20 3.11 -19.13
C GLY A 202 5.75 2.85 -19.49
N ASN A 203 5.41 3.20 -20.72
CA ASN A 203 4.07 3.03 -21.26
C ASN A 203 3.89 1.62 -21.83
N ILE A 204 3.12 0.81 -21.15
CA ILE A 204 2.92 -0.60 -21.45
C ILE A 204 1.48 -0.82 -21.88
N GLY A 205 1.29 -1.54 -22.99
CA GLY A 205 -0.04 -1.85 -23.50
C GLY A 205 -0.15 -1.78 -25.02
N SER A 206 -1.18 -1.14 -25.52
CA SER A 206 -1.45 -0.93 -26.93
C SER A 206 -1.76 0.54 -27.21
N GLU A 207 -1.74 0.94 -28.48
CA GLU A 207 -2.14 2.31 -28.89
C GLU A 207 -3.54 2.71 -28.41
N LYS A 208 -4.45 1.72 -28.26
CA LYS A 208 -5.82 1.96 -27.80
C LYS A 208 -5.95 2.00 -26.29
N ARG A 209 -5.05 1.34 -25.54
CA ARG A 209 -5.07 1.27 -24.08
C ARG A 209 -3.67 1.09 -23.55
N THR A 210 -3.14 2.15 -23.00
CA THR A 210 -1.79 2.23 -22.45
C THR A 210 -1.90 2.51 -20.94
N LYS A 211 -1.02 1.87 -20.17
CA LYS A 211 -0.80 2.15 -18.75
C LYS A 211 0.66 2.53 -18.57
N TYR A 212 0.93 3.63 -17.85
CA TYR A 212 2.26 3.85 -17.30
C TYR A 212 2.44 2.87 -16.14
N GLY A 213 3.51 2.11 -16.15
CA GLY A 213 3.69 1.07 -15.14
C GLY A 213 5.05 0.41 -15.24
N VAL A 214 5.17 -0.74 -14.59
CA VAL A 214 6.42 -1.47 -14.42
C VAL A 214 6.28 -2.94 -14.76
N VAL A 215 7.29 -3.52 -15.42
CA VAL A 215 7.38 -4.96 -15.67
C VAL A 215 8.78 -5.48 -15.39
N GLY A 216 8.86 -6.70 -14.88
CA GLY A 216 10.12 -7.38 -14.63
C GLY A 216 10.03 -8.44 -13.54
N LYS A 217 11.06 -9.27 -13.46
CA LYS A 217 11.18 -10.32 -12.43
C LYS A 217 11.15 -9.75 -11.00
N ASN A 218 11.67 -8.53 -10.82
CA ASN A 218 11.76 -7.88 -9.53
C ASN A 218 10.39 -7.39 -9.02
N VAL A 219 9.43 -7.08 -9.91
CA VAL A 219 8.04 -6.83 -9.52
C VAL A 219 7.43 -8.09 -8.89
N ASN A 220 7.57 -9.24 -9.57
CA ASN A 220 7.09 -10.51 -9.06
C ASN A 220 7.78 -10.93 -7.76
N LEU A 221 9.07 -10.61 -7.61
CA LEU A 221 9.80 -10.87 -6.38
C LEU A 221 9.26 -10.05 -5.21
N THR A 222 8.87 -8.79 -5.44
CA THR A 222 8.26 -7.95 -4.40
C THR A 222 6.96 -8.57 -3.87
N TYR A 223 6.08 -9.03 -4.75
CA TYR A 223 4.84 -9.74 -4.35
C TYR A 223 5.14 -11.02 -3.55
N ARG A 224 6.20 -11.75 -3.93
CA ARG A 224 6.59 -12.96 -3.18
C ARG A 224 7.15 -12.61 -1.79
N ILE A 225 7.93 -11.55 -1.65
CA ILE A 225 8.41 -11.08 -0.35
C ILE A 225 7.22 -10.68 0.52
N GLU A 226 6.26 -9.95 -0.04
CA GLU A 226 5.04 -9.55 0.65
C GLU A 226 4.26 -10.78 1.12
N SER A 227 4.11 -11.83 0.31
CA SER A 227 3.36 -13.04 0.66
C SER A 227 3.91 -13.81 1.87
N TYR A 228 5.17 -13.58 2.26
CA TYR A 228 5.75 -14.13 3.48
C TYR A 228 5.44 -13.33 4.74
N THR A 229 4.78 -12.17 4.64
CA THR A 229 4.42 -11.38 5.82
C THR A 229 3.23 -11.96 6.57
N THR A 230 3.19 -11.76 7.86
CA THR A 230 1.98 -11.80 8.68
C THR A 230 1.42 -10.39 8.84
N GLY A 231 0.26 -10.26 9.48
CA GLY A 231 -0.30 -8.94 9.82
C GLY A 231 0.66 -8.10 10.66
N GLY A 232 0.80 -6.82 10.29
CA GLY A 232 1.71 -5.90 10.98
C GLY A 232 3.17 -5.96 10.55
N GLN A 233 3.57 -6.94 9.72
CA GLN A 233 4.97 -7.09 9.28
C GLN A 233 5.31 -6.29 8.02
N ILE A 234 6.55 -5.82 7.98
CA ILE A 234 7.21 -5.28 6.79
C ILE A 234 8.44 -6.12 6.50
N LEU A 235 8.50 -6.74 5.33
CA LEU A 235 9.65 -7.51 4.89
C LEU A 235 10.37 -6.79 3.74
N ILE A 236 11.69 -6.67 3.85
CA ILE A 236 12.53 -6.04 2.83
C ILE A 236 13.54 -7.04 2.30
N SER A 237 13.95 -6.89 1.03
CA SER A 237 15.03 -7.67 0.44
C SER A 237 16.40 -7.19 0.88
N GLU A 238 17.43 -8.04 0.71
CA GLU A 238 18.82 -7.69 0.91
C GLU A 238 19.24 -6.46 0.10
N SER A 239 18.87 -6.38 -1.18
CA SER A 239 19.17 -5.21 -2.03
C SER A 239 18.51 -3.92 -1.54
N THR A 240 17.36 -4.00 -0.92
CA THR A 240 16.74 -2.83 -0.26
C THR A 240 17.53 -2.46 1.00
N LEU A 241 17.89 -3.44 1.82
CA LEU A 241 18.69 -3.20 3.03
C LEU A 241 20.04 -2.56 2.70
N GLU A 242 20.72 -3.04 1.66
CA GLU A 242 21.98 -2.44 1.18
C GLU A 242 21.78 -0.98 0.74
N ALA A 243 20.69 -0.69 -0.01
CA ALA A 243 20.38 0.65 -0.51
C ALA A 243 20.04 1.66 0.60
N VAL A 244 19.41 1.22 1.70
CA VAL A 244 19.03 2.10 2.82
C VAL A 244 20.09 2.13 3.93
N GLY A 245 20.94 1.13 4.01
CA GLY A 245 22.03 1.04 4.95
C GLY A 245 21.58 1.09 6.42
N ARG A 246 22.30 1.83 7.24
CA ARG A 246 22.08 1.91 8.71
C ARG A 246 20.77 2.62 9.12
N MET A 247 20.03 3.17 8.18
CA MET A 247 18.74 3.83 8.47
C MET A 247 17.66 2.82 8.86
N ALA A 248 17.72 1.59 8.30
CA ALA A 248 16.77 0.54 8.62
C ALA A 248 17.07 -0.09 9.98
N ARG A 249 16.04 -0.17 10.84
CA ARG A 249 16.08 -0.96 12.07
C ARG A 249 15.54 -2.35 11.77
N ILE A 250 16.42 -3.33 11.70
CA ILE A 250 16.04 -4.73 11.45
C ILE A 250 15.73 -5.41 12.79
N THR A 251 14.64 -6.15 12.84
CA THR A 251 14.15 -6.88 14.03
C THR A 251 14.20 -8.40 13.84
N GLY A 252 14.40 -8.87 12.62
CA GLY A 252 14.50 -10.28 12.29
C GLY A 252 15.02 -10.49 10.88
N GLU A 253 15.49 -11.69 10.61
CA GLU A 253 15.91 -12.14 9.28
C GLU A 253 15.46 -13.58 9.08
N LYS A 254 15.17 -13.95 7.84
CA LYS A 254 14.87 -15.34 7.48
C LYS A 254 15.28 -15.66 6.05
N GLN A 255 15.64 -16.92 5.84
CA GLN A 255 15.88 -17.46 4.52
C GLN A 255 14.60 -18.08 3.96
N VAL A 256 14.24 -17.70 2.74
CA VAL A 256 13.05 -18.22 2.06
C VAL A 256 13.37 -18.65 0.64
N GLN A 257 12.61 -19.63 0.13
CA GLN A 257 12.73 -20.11 -1.25
C GLN A 257 11.44 -19.74 -2.01
N PRO A 258 11.35 -18.53 -2.61
CA PRO A 258 10.16 -18.15 -3.35
C PRO A 258 9.98 -19.02 -4.60
N LYS A 259 8.74 -19.38 -4.93
CA LYS A 259 8.43 -20.21 -6.11
C LYS A 259 9.05 -19.58 -7.38
N GLY A 260 9.85 -20.37 -8.12
CA GLY A 260 10.51 -19.93 -9.35
C GLY A 260 11.76 -19.05 -9.13
N VAL A 261 12.28 -18.95 -7.91
CA VAL A 261 13.62 -18.43 -7.60
C VAL A 261 14.55 -19.62 -7.38
N GLN A 262 15.67 -19.67 -8.12
CA GLN A 262 16.55 -20.85 -8.12
C GLN A 262 17.34 -21.01 -6.82
N LYS A 263 17.62 -19.93 -6.12
CA LYS A 263 18.41 -19.93 -4.88
C LYS A 263 17.58 -19.33 -3.75
N PRO A 264 17.75 -19.82 -2.50
CA PRO A 264 17.18 -19.14 -1.34
C PRO A 264 17.59 -17.66 -1.32
N ILE A 265 16.70 -16.82 -0.85
CA ILE A 265 16.98 -15.39 -0.62
C ILE A 265 16.81 -15.08 0.86
N THR A 266 17.59 -14.15 1.37
CA THR A 266 17.40 -13.61 2.71
C THR A 266 16.49 -12.40 2.64
N ILE A 267 15.49 -12.38 3.51
CA ILE A 267 14.58 -11.26 3.70
C ILE A 267 14.65 -10.81 5.16
N TYR A 268 14.46 -9.51 5.36
CA TYR A 268 14.67 -8.85 6.65
C TYR A 268 13.39 -8.21 7.13
N GLU A 269 13.06 -8.38 8.40
CA GLU A 269 11.94 -7.73 9.04
C GLU A 269 12.32 -6.32 9.47
N LEU A 270 11.59 -5.34 8.94
CA LEU A 270 11.80 -3.92 9.22
C LEU A 270 10.95 -3.49 10.42
N GLY A 271 11.59 -3.15 11.52
CA GLY A 271 10.94 -2.65 12.74
C GLY A 271 10.94 -1.13 12.87
N GLY A 272 11.55 -0.41 11.93
CA GLY A 272 11.56 1.05 11.94
C GLY A 272 12.60 1.67 11.05
N VAL A 273 12.56 2.99 10.97
CA VAL A 273 13.46 3.84 10.17
C VAL A 273 14.00 4.97 11.04
N GLY A 274 15.33 5.14 11.05
CA GLY A 274 16.01 6.20 11.81
C GLY A 274 15.88 7.58 11.16
N VAL A 275 16.82 8.46 11.52
CA VAL A 275 16.91 9.84 11.00
C VAL A 275 16.94 9.85 9.47
N PRO A 276 16.19 10.74 8.78
CA PRO A 276 15.41 11.85 9.36
C PRO A 276 13.99 11.52 9.78
N TYR A 277 13.49 10.32 9.48
CA TYR A 277 12.06 9.96 9.64
C TYR A 277 11.70 9.60 11.09
N ASN A 278 12.55 8.87 11.81
CA ASN A 278 12.36 8.45 13.21
C ASN A 278 11.02 7.75 13.46
N LEU A 279 10.67 6.81 12.59
CA LEU A 279 9.45 6.02 12.67
C LEU A 279 9.78 4.60 13.14
N TYR A 280 9.06 4.13 14.16
CA TYR A 280 9.30 2.81 14.76
C TYR A 280 7.99 2.10 15.02
N LEU A 281 7.93 0.82 14.66
CA LEU A 281 6.82 -0.05 14.99
C LEU A 281 6.94 -0.50 16.45
N LYS A 282 5.82 -0.54 17.15
CA LYS A 282 5.76 -1.15 18.49
C LYS A 282 5.87 -2.67 18.30
N ARG A 283 6.81 -3.29 18.96
CA ARG A 283 6.90 -4.73 19.02
C ARG A 283 6.19 -5.20 20.27
N GLU A 284 4.98 -5.70 20.12
CA GLU A 284 4.30 -6.43 21.16
C GLU A 284 4.86 -7.86 21.16
N LYS A 285 5.35 -8.34 22.31
CA LYS A 285 5.66 -9.75 22.47
C LYS A 285 4.34 -10.48 22.67
N GLU A 286 4.07 -11.44 21.80
CA GLU A 286 2.94 -12.34 22.02
C GLU A 286 3.20 -13.15 23.31
N LEU A 287 2.29 -13.02 24.27
CA LEU A 287 2.32 -13.78 25.51
C LEU A 287 1.37 -14.95 25.33
N PHE A 288 1.90 -16.16 25.35
CA PHE A 288 1.08 -17.36 25.27
C PHE A 288 0.62 -17.78 26.66
N VAL A 289 -0.65 -18.12 26.77
CA VAL A 289 -1.24 -18.73 27.97
C VAL A 289 -1.67 -20.17 27.63
N VAL A 290 -1.36 -21.10 28.53
CA VAL A 290 -1.77 -22.49 28.38
C VAL A 290 -3.26 -22.61 28.64
N LEU A 291 -3.99 -23.27 27.77
CA LEU A 291 -5.42 -23.48 27.91
C LEU A 291 -5.68 -24.63 28.84
N PRO A 292 -6.49 -24.45 29.96
CA PRO A 292 -6.89 -25.54 30.81
C PRO A 292 -7.72 -26.61 30.08
N GLU A 293 -8.53 -26.18 29.11
CA GLU A 293 -9.31 -27.03 28.25
C GLU A 293 -8.88 -26.72 26.80
N PRO A 294 -8.18 -27.67 26.14
CA PRO A 294 -7.77 -27.48 24.73
C PRO A 294 -8.97 -27.33 23.79
N ILE A 295 -8.84 -26.44 22.80
CA ILE A 295 -9.92 -26.15 21.84
C ILE A 295 -9.71 -27.02 20.60
N SER A 296 -10.65 -27.91 20.31
CA SER A 296 -10.63 -28.79 19.14
C SER A 296 -10.88 -28.00 17.86
N LEU A 297 -10.11 -28.32 16.82
CA LEU A 297 -10.26 -27.75 15.48
C LEU A 297 -9.92 -28.78 14.39
N GLN A 298 -10.40 -28.49 13.19
CA GLN A 298 -9.90 -29.13 11.96
C GLN A 298 -9.16 -28.10 11.13
N TYR A 299 -8.13 -28.52 10.41
CA TYR A 299 -7.41 -27.65 9.51
C TYR A 299 -7.16 -28.28 8.15
N THR A 300 -7.10 -27.44 7.13
CA THR A 300 -6.82 -27.80 5.74
C THR A 300 -5.75 -26.86 5.19
N VAL A 301 -4.72 -27.40 4.55
CA VAL A 301 -3.66 -26.62 3.93
C VAL A 301 -4.17 -25.99 2.64
N LEU A 302 -3.87 -24.70 2.43
CA LEU A 302 -4.24 -23.98 1.22
C LEU A 302 -3.10 -24.01 0.19
N GLU A 303 -3.38 -24.53 -1.01
CA GLU A 303 -2.46 -24.47 -2.15
C GLU A 303 -2.81 -23.27 -3.05
N GLY A 304 -2.26 -22.11 -2.72
CA GLY A 304 -2.63 -20.85 -3.39
C GLY A 304 -4.07 -20.44 -3.07
N LYS A 305 -4.95 -20.43 -4.08
CA LYS A 305 -6.40 -20.15 -3.91
C LYS A 305 -7.25 -21.43 -3.79
N HIS A 306 -6.66 -22.61 -3.84
CA HIS A 306 -7.38 -23.88 -3.74
C HIS A 306 -7.27 -24.44 -2.33
N VAL A 307 -8.39 -24.92 -1.80
CA VAL A 307 -8.44 -25.66 -0.53
C VAL A 307 -7.96 -27.08 -0.83
N GLY A 308 -6.96 -27.58 -0.11
CA GLY A 308 -6.50 -28.94 -0.22
C GLY A 308 -7.62 -29.96 0.09
N GLU A 309 -7.52 -31.16 -0.44
CA GLU A 309 -8.52 -32.19 -0.22
C GLU A 309 -8.43 -32.86 1.17
N ASN A 310 -7.27 -32.77 1.84
CA ASN A 310 -7.02 -33.42 3.11
C ASN A 310 -7.41 -32.52 4.28
N VAL A 311 -8.28 -33.03 5.14
CA VAL A 311 -8.68 -32.40 6.40
C VAL A 311 -7.95 -33.10 7.54
N PHE A 312 -7.28 -32.35 8.38
CA PHE A 312 -6.54 -32.81 9.53
C PHE A 312 -7.21 -32.31 10.81
N SER A 313 -7.06 -33.04 11.90
CA SER A 313 -7.56 -32.66 13.21
C SER A 313 -6.42 -32.22 14.14
N GLY A 314 -6.72 -31.31 15.04
CA GLY A 314 -5.80 -30.82 16.06
C GLY A 314 -6.52 -30.09 17.19
N THR A 315 -5.74 -29.64 18.16
CA THR A 315 -6.23 -28.88 19.31
C THR A 315 -5.35 -27.67 19.58
N ILE A 316 -5.94 -26.51 19.87
CA ILE A 316 -5.22 -25.37 20.41
C ILE A 316 -4.91 -25.65 21.87
N VAL A 317 -3.62 -25.62 22.22
CA VAL A 317 -3.12 -25.90 23.58
C VAL A 317 -2.62 -24.63 24.27
N GLU A 318 -2.15 -23.64 23.50
CA GLU A 318 -1.76 -22.32 24.01
C GLU A 318 -2.35 -21.23 23.10
N LEU A 319 -2.73 -20.13 23.70
CA LEU A 319 -3.36 -18.99 23.03
C LEU A 319 -2.66 -17.68 23.41
N SER A 320 -2.48 -16.79 22.41
CA SER A 320 -2.11 -15.40 22.63
C SER A 320 -3.18 -14.47 22.05
N ALA A 321 -2.94 -13.18 22.04
CA ALA A 321 -3.87 -12.20 21.47
C ALA A 321 -4.15 -12.42 19.98
N ARG A 322 -3.16 -12.91 19.20
CA ARG A 322 -3.25 -13.06 17.74
C ARG A 322 -2.80 -14.43 17.24
N GLU A 323 -2.19 -15.24 18.08
CA GLU A 323 -1.53 -16.48 17.70
C GLU A 323 -2.01 -17.64 18.58
N ALA A 324 -1.79 -18.87 18.11
CA ALA A 324 -2.07 -20.05 18.87
C ALA A 324 -1.02 -21.14 18.60
N LYS A 325 -0.75 -21.99 19.60
CA LYS A 325 -0.02 -23.24 19.46
C LYS A 325 -1.02 -24.36 19.27
N VAL A 326 -0.88 -25.08 18.18
CA VAL A 326 -1.73 -26.20 17.79
C VAL A 326 -0.96 -27.50 17.96
N GLN A 327 -1.58 -28.46 18.64
CA GLN A 327 -1.14 -29.84 18.68
C GLN A 327 -1.93 -30.62 17.61
N ALA A 328 -1.24 -31.21 16.65
CA ALA A 328 -1.86 -32.11 15.66
C ALA A 328 -2.21 -33.44 16.28
N GLU A 329 -3.26 -34.11 15.81
CA GLU A 329 -3.58 -35.48 16.23
C GLU A 329 -2.52 -36.50 15.78
N SER A 330 -1.83 -36.25 14.66
CA SER A 330 -0.75 -37.07 14.17
C SER A 330 0.60 -36.43 14.46
N GLU A 331 1.50 -37.20 15.09
CA GLU A 331 2.90 -36.77 15.30
C GLU A 331 3.78 -36.94 14.05
N ASP A 332 3.25 -37.54 12.97
CA ASP A 332 4.00 -37.75 11.72
C ASP A 332 4.22 -36.39 11.03
N GLU A 333 5.46 -35.97 10.91
CA GLU A 333 5.87 -34.71 10.28
C GLU A 333 5.34 -34.57 8.84
N ALA A 334 5.03 -35.67 8.17
CA ALA A 334 4.46 -35.66 6.82
C ALA A 334 3.04 -35.02 6.75
N TYR A 335 2.35 -34.96 7.89
CA TYR A 335 1.01 -34.39 8.00
C TYR A 335 0.97 -32.99 8.64
N LEU A 336 2.10 -32.48 9.11
CA LEU A 336 2.17 -31.13 9.64
C LEU A 336 2.23 -30.10 8.51
N PRO A 337 1.53 -28.97 8.66
CA PRO A 337 1.61 -27.91 7.67
C PRO A 337 3.01 -27.27 7.68
N LEU A 338 3.57 -27.04 6.50
CA LEU A 338 4.88 -26.40 6.38
C LEU A 338 4.83 -24.96 6.90
N PRO A 339 5.92 -24.45 7.49
CA PRO A 339 6.01 -23.04 7.88
C PRO A 339 5.65 -22.11 6.73
N MET A 340 5.03 -20.99 7.03
CA MET A 340 4.58 -19.94 6.11
C MET A 340 3.45 -20.35 5.16
N THR A 341 2.87 -21.54 5.28
CA THR A 341 1.65 -21.89 4.54
C THR A 341 0.40 -21.29 5.18
N ASN A 342 -0.58 -21.01 4.32
CA ASN A 342 -1.90 -20.60 4.79
C ASN A 342 -2.75 -21.85 5.03
N ILE A 343 -3.53 -21.83 6.09
CA ILE A 343 -4.44 -22.90 6.47
C ILE A 343 -5.85 -22.35 6.71
N LYS A 344 -6.83 -23.14 6.38
CA LYS A 344 -8.23 -22.91 6.75
C LYS A 344 -8.51 -23.72 8.02
N LEU A 345 -9.15 -23.11 8.99
CA LEU A 345 -9.52 -23.72 10.27
C LEU A 345 -11.03 -23.82 10.39
N ASN A 346 -11.50 -24.95 10.89
CA ASN A 346 -12.90 -25.17 11.26
C ASN A 346 -12.96 -25.52 12.75
N PHE A 347 -13.71 -24.76 13.50
CA PHE A 347 -13.96 -24.99 14.94
C PHE A 347 -15.27 -25.76 15.14
N SER A 348 -15.43 -26.40 16.32
CA SER A 348 -16.69 -26.99 16.71
C SER A 348 -17.81 -25.96 16.84
N SER A 349 -19.06 -26.38 16.70
CA SER A 349 -20.24 -25.53 16.81
C SER A 349 -20.32 -24.74 18.12
N ASP A 350 -19.72 -25.23 19.19
CA ASP A 350 -19.67 -24.56 20.50
C ASP A 350 -18.83 -23.29 20.47
N MET A 351 -17.85 -23.22 19.56
CA MET A 351 -16.98 -22.04 19.40
C MET A 351 -17.51 -21.04 18.36
N CYS A 352 -18.17 -21.49 17.30
CA CYS A 352 -18.56 -20.63 16.17
C CYS A 352 -20.08 -20.38 16.05
N GLY A 353 -20.92 -20.82 17.02
CA GLY A 353 -22.37 -20.67 16.90
C GLY A 353 -22.99 -21.62 15.86
N SER A 354 -24.14 -21.26 15.27
CA SER A 354 -24.93 -22.15 14.40
C SER A 354 -24.43 -22.30 12.95
N GLY A 355 -23.24 -21.80 12.60
CA GLY A 355 -22.65 -21.89 11.26
C GLY A 355 -21.17 -22.32 11.33
N ALA A 356 -20.76 -23.22 10.41
CA ALA A 356 -19.34 -23.50 10.20
C ALA A 356 -18.69 -22.23 9.59
N GLU A 357 -18.03 -21.44 10.41
CA GLU A 357 -17.34 -20.24 9.95
C GLU A 357 -15.93 -20.57 9.49
N ASP A 358 -15.60 -20.11 8.29
CA ASP A 358 -14.27 -20.22 7.75
C ASP A 358 -13.32 -19.27 8.47
N VAL A 359 -12.36 -19.84 9.18
CA VAL A 359 -11.28 -19.10 9.86
C VAL A 359 -9.99 -19.37 9.10
N TYR A 360 -9.18 -18.35 8.91
CA TYR A 360 -7.93 -18.49 8.19
C TYR A 360 -6.76 -18.14 9.10
N ALA A 361 -5.66 -18.86 8.93
CA ALA A 361 -4.44 -18.64 9.68
C ALA A 361 -3.21 -18.91 8.80
N LYS A 362 -2.09 -18.36 9.22
CA LYS A 362 -0.77 -18.64 8.65
C LYS A 362 0.08 -19.41 9.64
N VAL A 363 0.72 -20.47 9.18
CA VAL A 363 1.66 -21.25 9.99
C VAL A 363 2.94 -20.46 10.19
N LEU A 364 3.36 -20.34 11.44
CA LEU A 364 4.54 -19.56 11.82
C LEU A 364 5.80 -20.43 11.83
N GLU A 365 6.94 -19.80 11.64
CA GLU A 365 8.27 -20.46 11.66
C GLU A 365 8.87 -20.42 13.09
N TYR A 366 8.06 -20.76 14.09
CA TYR A 366 8.54 -20.86 15.46
C TYR A 366 9.05 -22.29 15.74
N PRO A 367 10.14 -22.45 16.49
CA PRO A 367 10.53 -23.77 16.99
C PRO A 367 9.38 -24.36 17.81
N ALA A 368 8.95 -25.56 17.45
CA ALA A 368 7.88 -26.28 18.15
C ALA A 368 8.32 -27.71 18.49
N GLU A 369 7.72 -28.29 19.50
CA GLU A 369 7.87 -29.70 19.84
C GLU A 369 7.29 -30.59 18.71
N PRO A 370 7.72 -31.84 18.58
CA PRO A 370 7.13 -32.76 17.61
C PRO A 370 5.61 -32.81 17.73
N GLY A 371 4.92 -32.82 16.59
CA GLY A 371 3.46 -32.79 16.55
C GLY A 371 2.80 -31.45 16.84
N HIS A 372 3.58 -30.38 17.06
CA HIS A 372 3.06 -29.03 17.32
C HIS A 372 3.48 -28.03 16.23
N PHE A 373 2.65 -27.00 16.03
CA PHE A 373 2.96 -25.86 15.19
C PHE A 373 2.25 -24.60 15.71
N TYR A 374 2.79 -23.45 15.37
CA TYR A 374 2.21 -22.16 15.72
C TYR A 374 1.47 -21.56 14.54
N ILE A 375 0.39 -20.86 14.80
CA ILE A 375 -0.42 -20.16 13.80
C ILE A 375 -0.66 -18.71 14.20
N HIS A 376 -0.70 -17.85 13.19
CA HIS A 376 -1.21 -16.49 13.30
C HIS A 376 -2.55 -16.41 12.59
N PHE A 377 -3.60 -15.98 13.31
CA PHE A 377 -4.94 -15.85 12.73
C PHE A 377 -4.95 -14.68 11.74
N THR A 378 -5.34 -14.93 10.49
CA THR A 378 -5.42 -13.89 9.43
C THR A 378 -6.84 -13.44 9.14
N ALA A 379 -7.85 -14.28 9.41
CA ALA A 379 -9.26 -13.89 9.36
C ALA A 379 -10.06 -14.69 10.38
N LYS A 380 -10.83 -13.97 11.17
CA LYS A 380 -11.79 -14.51 12.19
C LYS A 380 -13.11 -13.77 12.04
N SER A 381 -14.21 -14.43 12.43
CA SER A 381 -15.45 -13.70 12.64
C SER A 381 -15.38 -12.84 13.90
N PRO A 382 -16.16 -11.76 13.99
CA PRO A 382 -16.24 -10.95 15.21
C PRO A 382 -16.65 -11.78 16.45
N GLU A 383 -17.50 -12.79 16.28
CA GLU A 383 -17.93 -13.68 17.35
C GLU A 383 -16.81 -14.55 17.87
N LEU A 384 -16.04 -15.18 16.97
CA LEU A 384 -14.89 -16.00 17.33
C LEU A 384 -13.78 -15.14 17.94
N GLU A 385 -13.52 -13.96 17.38
CA GLU A 385 -12.55 -13.02 17.92
C GLU A 385 -12.90 -12.62 19.36
N ALA A 386 -14.18 -12.30 19.62
CA ALA A 386 -14.64 -11.98 20.96
C ALA A 386 -14.48 -13.14 21.95
N LYS A 387 -14.79 -14.39 21.53
CA LYS A 387 -14.64 -15.59 22.34
C LYS A 387 -13.17 -15.89 22.67
N LEU A 388 -12.30 -15.92 21.66
CA LEU A 388 -10.87 -16.17 21.86
C LEU A 388 -10.24 -15.08 22.76
N THR A 389 -10.62 -13.82 22.55
CA THR A 389 -10.17 -12.70 23.38
C THR A 389 -10.64 -12.86 24.82
N ALA A 390 -11.88 -13.26 25.06
CA ALA A 390 -12.41 -13.48 26.40
C ALA A 390 -11.68 -14.64 27.11
N ILE A 391 -11.40 -15.75 26.40
CA ILE A 391 -10.62 -16.88 26.93
C ILE A 391 -9.21 -16.40 27.29
N TYR A 392 -8.53 -15.69 26.41
CA TYR A 392 -7.19 -15.18 26.63
C TYR A 392 -7.14 -14.24 27.84
N GLN A 393 -8.04 -13.25 27.90
CA GLN A 393 -8.10 -12.28 29.00
C GLN A 393 -8.51 -12.90 30.36
N GLY A 394 -9.24 -13.98 30.32
CA GLY A 394 -9.61 -14.71 31.56
C GLY A 394 -8.47 -15.55 32.15
N LEU A 395 -7.41 -15.78 31.36
CA LEU A 395 -6.25 -16.60 31.74
C LEU A 395 -4.94 -15.79 31.86
N SER A 396 -4.88 -14.59 31.31
CA SER A 396 -3.74 -13.66 31.38
C SER A 396 -3.82 -12.65 32.57
#